data_74209921b9ae72c70982ebcca268de54
#
_entry.id   74209921b9ae72c70982ebcca268de54
#
_cell.length_a   1.000
_cell.length_b   1.000
_cell.length_c   1.000
_cell.angle_alpha   90.00
_cell.angle_beta   90.00
_cell.angle_gamma   90.00
#
_symmetry.space_group_name_H-M   'P 1'
#
loop_
_entity.id
_entity.type
_entity.pdbx_description
1 polymer ?
#
loop_
_entity_poly.entity_id
_entity_poly.type
_entity_poly.pdbx_seq_one_letter_code
_entity_poly.pdbx_strand_id
1 'polypeptide(L)'
;MAALLINHVEESTSDEDIRGFLMKYGFPSCDRIQRVPSEGERPAVLVTFDGAGPEELRALAPRIHQVFWKNHTIAVLVMREPIE
;
A
#
# COMPACT_ATOMS: atom_id res chain seq x y z
N MET A 1 7.70 13.44 -0.70
CA MET A 1 7.79 11.98 -0.83
C MET A 1 7.09 11.31 0.35
N ALA A 2 6.27 10.32 0.07
CA ALA A 2 5.54 9.60 1.11
C ALA A 2 5.37 8.15 0.70
N ALA A 3 5.10 7.29 1.66
CA ALA A 3 4.94 5.88 1.39
C ALA A 3 3.72 5.32 2.13
N LEU A 4 3.17 4.27 1.58
CA LEU A 4 2.02 3.57 2.12
C LEU A 4 2.43 2.12 2.37
N LEU A 5 2.31 1.65 3.61
CA LEU A 5 2.60 0.27 3.94
C LEU A 5 1.30 -0.51 3.99
N ILE A 6 1.18 -1.52 3.15
CA ILE A 6 -0.01 -2.35 3.07
C ILE A 6 0.33 -3.72 3.64
N ASN A 7 -0.32 -4.09 4.74
CA ASN A 7 -0.09 -5.37 5.41
C ASN A 7 -1.11 -6.41 4.98
N HIS A 8 -0.75 -7.67 5.11
CA HIS A 8 -1.60 -8.82 4.81
C HIS A 8 -1.97 -8.94 3.34
N VAL A 9 -1.01 -8.56 2.47
CA VAL A 9 -1.19 -8.70 1.03
C VAL A 9 -0.94 -10.14 0.61
N GLU A 10 -1.77 -10.66 -0.28
CA GLU A 10 -1.60 -12.01 -0.80
C GLU A 10 -0.29 -12.10 -1.58
N GLU A 11 0.47 -13.16 -1.35
CA GLU A 11 1.80 -13.33 -1.94
C GLU A 11 1.82 -13.31 -3.46
N SER A 12 0.80 -13.85 -4.09
CA SER A 12 0.74 -13.90 -5.54
C SER A 12 0.28 -12.59 -6.19
N THR A 13 0.02 -11.58 -5.39
CA THR A 13 -0.43 -10.28 -5.89
C THR A 13 0.69 -9.61 -6.68
N SER A 14 0.41 -9.23 -7.91
CA SER A 14 1.40 -8.56 -8.75
C SER A 14 1.42 -7.06 -8.50
N ASP A 15 2.47 -6.40 -8.98
CA ASP A 15 2.55 -4.95 -8.88
C ASP A 15 1.41 -4.27 -9.63
N GLU A 16 1.02 -4.84 -10.76
CA GLU A 16 -0.10 -4.31 -11.53
C GLU A 16 -1.41 -4.39 -10.76
N ASP A 17 -1.61 -5.49 -10.04
CA ASP A 17 -2.79 -5.66 -9.19
C ASP A 17 -2.83 -4.57 -8.11
N ILE A 18 -1.70 -4.30 -7.50
CA ILE A 18 -1.60 -3.28 -6.45
C ILE A 18 -1.89 -1.91 -7.02
N ARG A 19 -1.29 -1.59 -8.16
CA ARG A 19 -1.54 -0.30 -8.81
C ARG A 19 -3.00 -0.11 -9.18
N GLY A 20 -3.59 -1.14 -9.76
CA GLY A 20 -5.00 -1.09 -10.14
C GLY A 20 -5.91 -0.92 -8.94
N PHE A 21 -5.62 -1.63 -7.85
CA PHE A 21 -6.37 -1.52 -6.61
C PHE A 21 -6.32 -0.10 -6.06
N LEU A 22 -5.13 0.48 -5.99
CA LEU A 22 -4.96 1.84 -5.46
C LEU A 22 -5.64 2.88 -6.34
N MET A 23 -5.50 2.75 -7.64
CA MET A 23 -6.12 3.69 -8.57
C MET A 23 -7.64 3.62 -8.52
N LYS A 24 -8.19 2.44 -8.30
CA LYS A 24 -9.63 2.25 -8.15
C LYS A 24 -10.19 3.07 -6.98
N TYR A 25 -9.40 3.24 -5.94
CA TYR A 25 -9.83 3.98 -4.76
C TYR A 25 -9.37 5.44 -4.75
N GLY A 26 -8.87 5.92 -5.87
CA GLY A 26 -8.53 7.33 -6.04
C GLY A 26 -7.12 7.72 -5.68
N PHE A 27 -6.24 6.74 -5.48
CA PHE A 27 -4.84 7.05 -5.20
C PHE A 27 -4.11 7.49 -6.46
N PRO A 28 -3.12 8.38 -6.34
CA PRO A 28 -2.29 8.74 -7.48
C PRO A 28 -1.41 7.57 -7.91
N SER A 29 -0.79 7.69 -9.07
CA SER A 29 0.14 6.67 -9.53
C SER A 29 1.31 6.55 -8.58
N CYS A 30 1.66 5.32 -8.23
CA CYS A 30 2.82 5.08 -7.37
C CYS A 30 4.09 5.02 -8.21
N ASP A 31 5.21 5.39 -7.60
CA ASP A 31 6.50 5.38 -8.26
C ASP A 31 7.26 4.10 -8.04
N ARG A 32 7.06 3.48 -6.89
CA ARG A 32 7.79 2.29 -6.52
C ARG A 32 6.95 1.38 -5.65
N ILE A 33 7.07 0.08 -5.88
CA ILE A 33 6.43 -0.94 -5.06
C ILE A 33 7.52 -1.90 -4.59
N GLN A 34 7.66 -2.06 -3.27
CA GLN A 34 8.64 -2.96 -2.68
C GLN A 34 7.96 -4.00 -1.81
N ARG A 35 8.42 -5.24 -1.91
CA ARG A 35 7.94 -6.31 -1.05
C ARG A 35 8.75 -6.29 0.24
N VAL A 36 8.05 -6.30 1.37
CA VAL A 36 8.69 -6.31 2.68
C VAL A 36 8.38 -7.65 3.33
N PRO A 37 9.35 -8.56 3.46
CA PRO A 37 9.10 -9.85 4.08
C PRO A 37 8.78 -9.68 5.56
N SER A 38 7.87 -10.52 6.05
CA SER A 38 7.44 -10.47 7.43
C SER A 38 7.45 -11.90 7.97
N GLU A 39 8.16 -12.14 9.07
CA GLU A 39 8.24 -13.47 9.66
C GLU A 39 6.91 -13.91 10.23
N GLY A 40 6.49 -15.11 9.85
CA GLY A 40 5.28 -15.72 10.37
C GLY A 40 3.99 -15.11 9.91
N GLU A 41 4.05 -14.08 9.11
CA GLU A 41 2.88 -13.39 8.59
C GLU A 41 3.01 -13.18 7.09
N ARG A 42 1.93 -12.74 6.48
CA ARG A 42 1.95 -12.46 5.05
C ARG A 42 2.81 -11.24 4.77
N PRO A 43 3.49 -11.21 3.62
CA PRO A 43 4.36 -10.08 3.30
C PRO A 43 3.59 -8.78 3.24
N ALA A 44 4.23 -7.71 3.66
CA ALA A 44 3.72 -6.38 3.48
C ALA A 44 4.25 -5.81 2.17
N VAL A 45 3.62 -4.75 1.68
CA VAL A 45 4.05 -4.06 0.48
C VAL A 45 4.22 -2.59 0.81
N LEU A 46 5.39 -2.05 0.47
CA LEU A 46 5.66 -0.63 0.64
C LEU A 46 5.51 0.06 -0.70
N VAL A 47 4.57 0.99 -0.78
CA VAL A 47 4.29 1.72 -2.01
C VAL A 47 4.73 3.17 -1.82
N THR A 48 5.62 3.64 -2.69
CA THR A 48 6.18 4.99 -2.59
C THR A 48 5.53 5.92 -3.62
N PHE A 49 5.18 7.12 -3.17
CA PHE A 49 4.55 8.13 -4.01
C PHE A 49 5.40 9.39 -3.98
N ASP A 50 6.05 9.72 -5.08
CA ASP A 50 6.83 10.95 -5.17
C ASP A 50 5.94 12.18 -5.38
N GLY A 51 4.82 11.99 -6.05
CA GLY A 51 3.91 13.08 -6.36
C GLY A 51 2.85 13.36 -5.30
N ALA A 52 2.86 12.64 -4.19
CA ALA A 52 1.87 12.81 -3.13
C ALA A 52 2.56 12.96 -1.78
N GLY A 53 2.02 13.82 -0.93
CA GLY A 53 2.53 14.00 0.42
C GLY A 53 1.83 13.08 1.40
N PRO A 54 2.38 12.97 2.63
CA PRO A 54 1.78 12.11 3.66
C PRO A 54 0.35 12.52 4.02
N GLU A 55 0.05 13.80 3.96
CA GLU A 55 -1.30 14.28 4.27
C GLU A 55 -2.32 13.79 3.26
N GLU A 56 -1.95 13.78 1.98
CA GLU A 56 -2.80 13.29 0.92
C GLU A 56 -3.06 11.80 1.09
N LEU A 57 -2.03 11.03 1.41
CA LEU A 57 -2.19 9.61 1.65
C LEU A 57 -3.04 9.33 2.88
N ARG A 58 -2.91 10.13 3.92
CA ARG A 58 -3.74 9.98 5.12
C ARG A 58 -5.21 10.20 4.82
N ALA A 59 -5.51 11.12 3.91
CA ALA A 59 -6.89 11.36 3.51
C ALA A 59 -7.46 10.18 2.73
N LEU A 60 -6.62 9.48 1.98
CA LEU A 60 -7.04 8.36 1.15
C LEU A 60 -6.99 7.02 1.86
N ALA A 61 -6.08 6.87 2.82
CA ALA A 61 -5.86 5.59 3.49
C ALA A 61 -7.14 4.98 4.11
N PRO A 62 -8.04 5.74 4.77
CA PRO A 62 -9.26 5.16 5.32
C PRO A 62 -10.15 4.49 4.28
N ARG A 63 -10.00 4.84 3.02
CA ARG A 63 -10.80 4.22 1.95
C ARG A 63 -10.44 2.77 1.73
N ILE A 64 -9.20 2.39 2.04
CA ILE A 64 -8.72 1.03 1.81
C ILE A 64 -8.28 0.33 3.10
N HIS A 65 -8.28 1.02 4.23
CA HIS A 65 -7.91 0.42 5.51
C HIS A 65 -8.96 -0.60 5.93
N GLN A 66 -8.52 -1.81 6.23
CA GLN A 66 -9.38 -2.92 6.60
C GLN A 66 -10.35 -3.37 5.49
N VAL A 67 -10.01 -3.08 4.26
CA VAL A 67 -10.78 -3.56 3.11
C VAL A 67 -10.44 -5.03 2.86
N PHE A 68 -11.47 -5.82 2.55
CA PHE A 68 -11.27 -7.21 2.19
C PHE A 68 -10.87 -7.27 0.73
N TRP A 69 -9.64 -7.73 0.47
CA TRP A 69 -9.09 -7.80 -0.88
C TRP A 69 -8.32 -9.10 -1.05
N LYS A 70 -8.60 -9.81 -2.14
CA LYS A 70 -7.95 -11.10 -2.45
C LYS A 70 -7.98 -12.08 -1.27
N ASN A 71 -9.16 -12.20 -0.66
CA ASN A 71 -9.42 -13.09 0.48
C ASN A 71 -8.70 -12.70 1.77
N HIS A 72 -8.21 -11.47 1.87
CA HIS A 72 -7.54 -10.99 3.07
C HIS A 72 -7.99 -9.59 3.43
N THR A 73 -8.15 -9.34 4.70
CA THR A 73 -8.39 -7.99 5.18
C THR A 73 -7.05 -7.29 5.28
N ILE A 74 -6.84 -6.28 4.46
CA ILE A 74 -5.57 -5.55 4.47
C ILE A 74 -5.60 -4.44 5.51
N ALA A 75 -4.41 -4.12 6.04
CA ALA A 75 -4.23 -2.98 6.92
C ALA A 75 -3.26 -2.02 6.27
N VAL A 76 -3.56 -0.73 6.37
CA VAL A 76 -2.79 0.30 5.68
C VAL A 76 -2.22 1.28 6.68
N LEU A 77 -0.94 1.60 6.53
CA LEU A 77 -0.25 2.55 7.38
C LEU A 77 0.46 3.56 6.51
N VAL A 78 0.24 4.84 6.78
CA VAL A 78 0.90 5.91 6.04
C VAL A 78 2.22 6.26 6.69
N MET A 79 3.28 6.31 5.89
CA MET A 79 4.63 6.63 6.36
C MET A 79 5.10 7.91 5.70
N ARG A 80 5.72 8.79 6.49
CA ARG A 80 6.24 10.06 5.97
C ARG A 80 7.43 9.85 5.06
N GLU A 81 8.28 8.91 5.42
CA GLU A 81 9.48 8.62 4.66
C GLU A 81 9.56 7.12 4.42
N PRO A 82 10.11 6.70 3.28
CA PRO A 82 10.32 5.28 3.02
C PRO A 82 11.22 4.68 4.08
N ILE A 83 10.93 3.45 4.45
CA ILE A 83 11.82 2.69 5.31
C ILE A 83 12.98 2.18 4.46
N GLU A 84 14.15 2.43 4.91
CA GLU A 84 15.36 1.94 4.24
C GLU A 84 15.75 0.55 4.73
#